data_260576ef35ad5bd77b540a569eed07a9
#
_entry.id   260576ef35ad5bd77b540a569eed07a9
#
_cell.length_a   1.000
_cell.length_b   1.000
_cell.length_c   1.000
_cell.angle_alpha   90.00
_cell.angle_beta   90.00
_cell.angle_gamma   90.00
#
_symmetry.space_group_name_H-M   'P 1'
#
loop_
_entity.id
_entity.type
_entity.pdbx_description
1 polymer ?
#
loop_
_entity_poly.entity_id
_entity_poly.type
_entity_poly.pdbx_seq_one_letter_code
_entity_poly.pdbx_strand_id
1 'polypeptide(L)'
;MAAIAIAFLVPISNIVSVLAILILTGSGERRSMKRAVLSEIARNPLLAAMLVGVGVNWLELPVPAFIAQAAALLGEGALPLLLLSIGASLKFSALRGHAVPLVLAFIAKMLVFPAALVGAGYWLGLDTLALVVLAAVGAAPTANSTYTLAVELGGDAPLMAEILSLQTVCAAVSMPLWIWLAGRLLGG
;
A
#
# COMPACT_ATOMS: atom_id res chain seq x y z
N MET A 1 9.86 11.30 10.21
CA MET A 1 9.04 12.00 9.20
C MET A 1 8.36 11.01 8.23
N ALA A 2 9.10 10.15 7.51
CA ALA A 2 8.50 9.19 6.55
C ALA A 2 7.46 8.25 7.17
N ALA A 3 7.70 7.69 8.35
CA ALA A 3 6.74 6.82 9.04
C ALA A 3 5.41 7.51 9.37
N ILE A 4 5.45 8.79 9.75
CA ILE A 4 4.25 9.59 10.03
C ILE A 4 3.47 9.84 8.74
N ALA A 5 4.17 10.15 7.64
CA ALA A 5 3.52 10.34 6.33
C ALA A 5 2.83 9.06 5.84
N ILE A 6 3.49 7.90 5.94
CA ILE A 6 2.92 6.60 5.60
C ILE A 6 1.71 6.27 6.48
N ALA A 7 1.79 6.60 7.76
CA ALA A 7 0.74 6.40 8.73
C ALA A 7 -0.58 7.12 8.39
N PHE A 8 -0.50 8.31 7.79
CA PHE A 8 -1.67 9.04 7.30
C PHE A 8 -2.08 8.62 5.88
N LEU A 9 -1.12 8.26 5.02
CA LEU A 9 -1.38 7.93 3.63
C LEU A 9 -2.23 6.65 3.49
N VAL A 10 -1.96 5.63 4.30
CA VAL A 10 -2.67 4.35 4.23
C VAL A 10 -4.17 4.49 4.56
N PRO A 11 -4.59 5.13 5.67
CA PRO A 11 -6.01 5.34 5.94
C PRO A 11 -6.70 6.21 4.89
N ILE A 12 -6.04 7.28 4.43
CA ILE A 12 -6.59 8.16 3.40
C ILE A 12 -6.80 7.39 2.09
N SER A 13 -5.83 6.59 1.67
CA SER A 13 -5.93 5.75 0.48
C SER A 13 -7.08 4.74 0.57
N ASN A 14 -7.25 4.09 1.72
CA ASN A 14 -8.36 3.16 1.95
C ASN A 14 -9.72 3.86 1.90
N ILE A 15 -9.86 5.02 2.54
CA ILE A 15 -11.09 5.81 2.50
C ILE A 15 -11.42 6.23 1.07
N VAL A 16 -10.43 6.74 0.31
CA VAL A 16 -10.61 7.13 -1.09
C VAL A 16 -11.01 5.94 -1.94
N SER A 17 -10.41 4.78 -1.74
CA SER A 17 -10.74 3.55 -2.47
C SER A 17 -12.17 3.09 -2.21
N VAL A 18 -12.60 3.07 -0.94
CA VAL A 18 -13.99 2.73 -0.56
C VAL A 18 -14.98 3.72 -1.18
N LEU A 19 -14.69 5.02 -1.13
CA LEU A 19 -15.52 6.05 -1.75
C LEU A 19 -15.62 5.88 -3.26
N ALA A 20 -14.50 5.65 -3.94
CA ALA A 20 -14.47 5.44 -5.38
C ALA A 20 -15.33 4.23 -5.78
N ILE A 21 -15.22 3.12 -5.07
CA ILE A 21 -16.01 1.92 -5.34
C ILE A 21 -17.50 2.18 -5.10
N LEU A 22 -17.89 2.81 -3.99
CA LEU A 22 -19.27 3.14 -3.70
C LEU A 22 -19.91 4.05 -4.76
N ILE A 23 -19.14 4.99 -5.31
CA ILE A 23 -19.59 5.88 -6.39
C ILE A 23 -19.73 5.09 -7.70
N LEU A 24 -18.76 4.24 -8.05
CA LEU A 24 -18.73 3.51 -9.31
C LEU A 24 -19.74 2.35 -9.36
N THR A 25 -20.00 1.69 -8.24
CA THR A 25 -20.93 0.55 -8.19
C THR A 25 -22.40 0.96 -7.99
N GLY A 26 -22.67 2.24 -7.74
CA GLY A 26 -24.04 2.75 -7.58
C GLY A 26 -24.82 2.12 -6.43
N SER A 27 -24.15 1.40 -5.54
CA SER A 27 -24.75 0.75 -4.36
C SER A 27 -25.15 1.80 -3.33
N GLY A 28 -26.25 2.49 -3.66
CA GLY A 28 -26.82 3.61 -2.91
C GLY A 28 -27.51 3.26 -1.59
N GLU A 29 -27.18 2.16 -0.94
CA GLU A 29 -27.47 2.00 0.47
C GLU A 29 -26.47 2.83 1.26
N ARG A 30 -26.93 4.00 1.66
CA ARG A 30 -26.31 4.90 2.65
C ARG A 30 -26.10 4.18 4.00
N ARG A 31 -25.28 3.17 4.03
CA ARG A 31 -24.66 2.77 5.28
C ARG A 31 -23.82 3.96 5.68
N SER A 32 -24.23 4.65 6.72
CA SER A 32 -23.63 5.92 7.15
C SER A 32 -22.12 5.86 6.97
N MET A 33 -21.56 6.63 6.04
CA MET A 33 -20.11 6.70 5.69
C MET A 33 -19.25 6.79 6.96
N LYS A 34 -19.77 7.47 7.99
CA LYS A 34 -19.15 7.55 9.32
C LYS A 34 -19.00 6.18 9.99
N ARG A 35 -20.00 5.29 9.85
CA ARG A 35 -19.93 3.94 10.43
C ARG A 35 -18.96 3.05 9.66
N ALA A 36 -18.89 3.16 8.34
CA ALA A 36 -17.94 2.39 7.53
C ALA A 36 -16.48 2.80 7.85
N VAL A 37 -16.20 4.10 7.88
CA VAL A 37 -14.88 4.63 8.24
C VAL A 37 -14.52 4.28 9.68
N LEU A 38 -15.42 4.46 10.63
CA LEU A 38 -15.17 4.15 12.04
C LEU A 38 -14.97 2.64 12.26
N SER A 39 -15.74 1.80 11.55
CA SER A 39 -15.58 0.34 11.57
C SER A 39 -14.25 -0.10 10.98
N GLU A 40 -13.79 0.53 9.89
CA GLU A 40 -12.50 0.27 9.26
C GLU A 40 -11.35 0.64 10.21
N ILE A 41 -11.42 1.83 10.83
CA ILE A 41 -10.43 2.28 11.80
C ILE A 41 -10.39 1.34 13.02
N ALA A 42 -11.54 0.95 13.55
CA ALA A 42 -11.63 0.12 14.75
C ALA A 42 -11.23 -1.35 14.52
N ARG A 43 -11.35 -1.84 13.28
CA ARG A 43 -11.01 -3.22 12.91
C ARG A 43 -9.62 -3.37 12.32
N ASN A 44 -8.98 -2.27 11.95
CA ASN A 44 -7.64 -2.31 11.36
C ASN A 44 -6.57 -2.36 12.45
N PRO A 45 -5.91 -3.50 12.68
CA PRO A 45 -4.90 -3.64 13.73
C PRO A 45 -3.68 -2.75 13.50
N LEU A 46 -3.39 -2.40 12.24
CA LEU A 46 -2.30 -1.49 11.89
C LEU A 46 -2.58 -0.07 12.41
N LEU A 47 -3.80 0.42 12.19
CA LEU A 47 -4.21 1.73 12.69
C LEU A 47 -4.26 1.77 14.22
N ALA A 48 -4.78 0.72 14.86
CA ALA A 48 -4.79 0.62 16.31
C ALA A 48 -3.37 0.63 16.89
N ALA A 49 -2.45 -0.18 16.35
CA ALA A 49 -1.05 -0.21 16.78
C ALA A 49 -0.36 1.15 16.61
N MET A 50 -0.62 1.84 15.50
CA MET A 50 -0.07 3.16 15.22
C MET A 50 -0.60 4.20 16.20
N LEU A 51 -1.91 4.23 16.46
CA LEU A 51 -2.52 5.16 17.42
C LEU A 51 -1.96 4.93 18.84
N VAL A 52 -1.80 3.66 19.24
CA VAL A 52 -1.16 3.32 20.53
C VAL A 52 0.28 3.80 20.56
N GLY A 53 1.07 3.54 19.52
CA GLY A 53 2.48 3.96 19.46
C GLY A 53 2.65 5.48 19.50
N VAL A 54 1.84 6.21 18.72
CA VAL A 54 1.83 7.68 18.75
C VAL A 54 1.37 8.21 20.11
N GLY A 55 0.33 7.62 20.69
CA GLY A 55 -0.18 8.01 22.00
C GLY A 55 0.84 7.81 23.11
N VAL A 56 1.52 6.66 23.16
CA VAL A 56 2.59 6.37 24.12
C VAL A 56 3.74 7.38 23.98
N ASN A 57 4.14 7.68 22.74
CA ASN A 57 5.21 8.63 22.48
C ASN A 57 4.83 10.08 22.82
N TRP A 58 3.59 10.47 22.51
CA TRP A 58 3.13 11.85 22.74
C TRP A 58 2.86 12.16 24.23
N LEU A 59 2.39 11.12 24.96
CA LEU A 59 2.15 11.20 26.39
C LEU A 59 3.41 10.93 27.24
N GLU A 60 4.56 10.68 26.58
CA GLU A 60 5.84 10.34 27.21
C GLU A 60 5.72 9.23 28.26
N LEU A 61 4.84 8.24 28.00
CA LEU A 61 4.59 7.16 28.94
C LEU A 61 5.83 6.30 29.13
N PRO A 62 6.21 6.00 30.38
CA PRO A 62 7.34 5.13 30.64
C PRO A 62 7.02 3.69 30.19
N VAL A 63 7.63 3.25 29.09
CA VAL A 63 7.49 1.87 28.60
C VAL A 63 8.52 0.99 29.31
N PRO A 64 8.10 -0.08 30.01
CA PRO A 64 9.01 -1.04 30.61
C PRO A 64 10.00 -1.60 29.57
N ALA A 65 11.27 -1.72 29.93
CA ALA A 65 12.36 -2.10 29.02
C ALA A 65 12.08 -3.42 28.29
N PHE A 66 11.48 -4.39 28.97
CA PHE A 66 11.15 -5.68 28.35
C PHE A 66 10.08 -5.55 27.24
N ILE A 67 9.10 -4.66 27.38
CA ILE A 67 8.09 -4.39 26.37
C ILE A 67 8.72 -3.69 25.18
N ALA A 68 9.56 -2.69 25.42
CA ALA A 68 10.27 -1.96 24.38
C ALA A 68 11.19 -2.90 23.57
N GLN A 69 11.92 -3.80 24.22
CA GLN A 69 12.78 -4.79 23.57
C GLN A 69 11.96 -5.80 22.75
N ALA A 70 10.86 -6.32 23.31
CA ALA A 70 9.98 -7.25 22.59
C ALA A 70 9.38 -6.58 21.34
N ALA A 71 8.92 -5.33 21.45
CA ALA A 71 8.39 -4.57 20.33
C ALA A 71 9.46 -4.30 19.25
N ALA A 72 10.70 -4.01 19.66
CA ALA A 72 11.82 -3.82 18.74
C ALA A 72 12.13 -5.14 17.96
N LEU A 73 12.23 -6.28 18.65
CA LEU A 73 12.47 -7.59 18.01
C LEU A 73 11.35 -7.96 17.03
N LEU A 74 10.08 -7.73 17.39
CA LEU A 74 8.95 -7.95 16.50
C LEU A 74 9.00 -7.01 15.30
N GLY A 75 9.39 -5.75 15.51
CA GLY A 75 9.57 -4.77 14.44
C GLY A 75 10.67 -5.15 13.45
N GLU A 76 11.81 -5.62 13.93
CA GLU A 76 12.91 -6.12 13.09
C GLU A 76 12.51 -7.36 12.28
N GLY A 77 11.75 -8.27 12.89
CA GLY A 77 11.21 -9.47 12.25
C GLY A 77 10.06 -9.19 11.26
N ALA A 78 9.40 -8.03 11.35
CA ALA A 78 8.20 -7.75 10.56
C ALA A 78 8.46 -7.78 9.05
N LEU A 79 9.56 -7.20 8.57
CA LEU A 79 9.89 -7.15 7.15
C LEU A 79 10.20 -8.55 6.56
N PRO A 80 11.07 -9.38 7.17
CA PRO A 80 11.28 -10.75 6.71
C PRO A 80 10.01 -11.61 6.74
N LEU A 81 9.20 -11.52 7.79
CA LEU A 81 7.93 -12.24 7.90
C LEU A 81 6.91 -11.79 6.85
N LEU A 82 6.84 -10.49 6.57
CA LEU A 82 6.00 -9.94 5.50
C LEU A 82 6.43 -10.50 4.14
N LEU A 83 7.72 -10.50 3.83
CA LEU A 83 8.24 -11.03 2.57
C LEU A 83 7.96 -12.53 2.42
N LEU A 84 8.12 -13.32 3.49
CA LEU A 84 7.76 -14.74 3.50
C LEU A 84 6.25 -14.94 3.29
N SER A 85 5.42 -14.16 3.96
CA SER A 85 3.96 -14.21 3.81
C SER A 85 3.51 -13.87 2.40
N ILE A 86 4.09 -12.83 1.80
CA ILE A 86 3.84 -12.45 0.41
C ILE A 86 4.27 -13.58 -0.52
N GLY A 87 5.48 -14.12 -0.35
CA GLY A 87 5.98 -15.25 -1.14
C GLY A 87 5.07 -16.48 -1.06
N ALA A 88 4.60 -16.81 0.13
CA ALA A 88 3.68 -17.94 0.35
C ALA A 88 2.26 -17.69 -0.22
N SER A 89 1.84 -16.45 -0.35
CA SER A 89 0.52 -16.09 -0.87
C SER A 89 0.45 -16.01 -2.40
N LEU A 90 1.59 -16.10 -3.10
CA LEU A 90 1.64 -16.04 -4.57
C LEU A 90 0.90 -17.24 -5.16
N LYS A 91 -0.19 -16.97 -5.85
CA LYS A 91 -0.96 -17.96 -6.59
C LYS A 91 -0.66 -17.81 -8.08
N PHE A 92 0.12 -18.72 -8.62
CA PHE A 92 0.34 -18.83 -10.07
C PHE A 92 -0.78 -19.65 -10.74
N SER A 93 -2.04 -19.34 -10.43
CA SER A 93 -3.16 -19.95 -11.13
C SER A 93 -3.28 -19.37 -12.53
N ALA A 94 -3.55 -20.23 -13.46
CA ALA A 94 -3.45 -19.98 -14.90
C ALA A 94 -4.07 -18.63 -15.32
N LEU A 95 -3.29 -17.79 -15.98
CA LEU A 95 -3.61 -16.53 -16.68
C LEU A 95 -4.68 -16.68 -17.79
N ARG A 96 -5.62 -17.64 -17.65
CA ARG A 96 -6.58 -18.02 -18.68
C ARG A 96 -7.90 -17.29 -18.46
N GLY A 97 -8.10 -16.23 -19.23
CA GLY A 97 -9.38 -15.56 -19.35
C GLY A 97 -9.38 -14.05 -19.04
N HIS A 98 -8.42 -13.52 -18.27
CA HIS A 98 -8.40 -12.13 -17.84
C HIS A 98 -7.16 -11.35 -18.32
N ALA A 99 -6.58 -11.74 -19.46
CA ALA A 99 -5.32 -11.15 -19.94
C ALA A 99 -5.40 -9.61 -20.10
N VAL A 100 -6.49 -9.08 -20.64
CA VAL A 100 -6.63 -7.65 -20.89
C VAL A 100 -6.70 -6.84 -19.57
N PRO A 101 -7.61 -7.13 -18.62
CA PRO A 101 -7.65 -6.43 -17.34
C PRO A 101 -6.33 -6.56 -16.57
N LEU A 102 -5.70 -7.72 -16.61
CA LEU A 102 -4.42 -7.98 -15.93
C LEU A 102 -3.29 -7.11 -16.50
N VAL A 103 -3.15 -7.06 -17.83
CA VAL A 103 -2.14 -6.22 -18.51
C VAL A 103 -2.40 -4.73 -18.27
N LEU A 104 -3.65 -4.30 -18.35
CA LEU A 104 -4.01 -2.90 -18.07
C LEU A 104 -3.68 -2.51 -16.62
N ALA A 105 -4.05 -3.35 -15.65
CA ALA A 105 -3.73 -3.11 -14.24
C ALA A 105 -2.21 -3.10 -13.99
N PHE A 106 -1.46 -3.97 -14.67
CA PHE A 106 -0.01 -4.02 -14.59
C PHE A 106 0.62 -2.74 -15.14
N ILE A 107 0.27 -2.34 -16.36
CA ILE A 107 0.81 -1.12 -17.00
C ILE A 107 0.46 0.12 -16.18
N ALA A 108 -0.80 0.24 -15.78
CA ALA A 108 -1.26 1.39 -15.00
C ALA A 108 -0.47 1.52 -13.67
N LYS A 109 -0.27 0.41 -12.95
CA LYS A 109 0.34 0.43 -11.62
C LYS A 109 1.87 0.41 -11.66
N MET A 110 2.48 -0.36 -12.57
CA MET A 110 3.94 -0.55 -12.58
C MET A 110 4.69 0.47 -13.46
N LEU A 111 4.00 1.09 -14.43
CA LEU A 111 4.62 2.05 -15.33
C LEU A 111 4.00 3.45 -15.20
N VAL A 112 2.69 3.59 -15.40
CA VAL A 112 2.04 4.91 -15.45
C VAL A 112 2.06 5.59 -14.08
N PHE A 113 1.72 4.87 -13.02
CA PHE A 113 1.62 5.46 -11.68
C PHE A 113 2.96 5.96 -11.14
N PRO A 114 4.07 5.19 -11.14
CA PRO A 114 5.35 5.70 -10.70
C PRO A 114 5.88 6.82 -11.63
N ALA A 115 5.67 6.73 -12.95
CA ALA A 115 6.05 7.78 -13.88
C ALA A 115 5.31 9.11 -13.57
N ALA A 116 4.01 9.04 -13.29
CA ALA A 116 3.21 10.20 -12.93
C ALA A 116 3.66 10.82 -11.60
N LEU A 117 3.94 10.01 -10.58
CA LEU A 117 4.41 10.49 -9.28
C LEU A 117 5.79 11.16 -9.38
N VAL A 118 6.74 10.51 -10.05
CA VAL A 118 8.09 11.05 -10.25
C VAL A 118 8.05 12.29 -11.13
N GLY A 119 7.27 12.26 -12.23
CA GLY A 119 7.08 13.40 -13.11
C GLY A 119 6.44 14.60 -12.41
N ALA A 120 5.41 14.39 -11.61
CA ALA A 120 4.78 15.43 -10.81
C ALA A 120 5.75 15.99 -9.76
N GLY A 121 6.51 15.13 -9.06
CA GLY A 121 7.52 15.55 -8.09
C GLY A 121 8.62 16.38 -8.75
N TYR A 122 9.10 15.98 -9.92
CA TYR A 122 10.07 16.74 -10.69
C TYR A 122 9.53 18.11 -11.12
N TRP A 123 8.30 18.15 -11.61
CA TRP A 123 7.65 19.41 -12.00
C TRP A 123 7.44 20.37 -10.83
N LEU A 124 7.22 19.84 -9.61
CA LEU A 124 7.11 20.61 -8.38
C LEU A 124 8.47 21.03 -7.80
N GLY A 125 9.58 20.68 -8.45
CA GLY A 125 10.93 21.04 -8.01
C GLY A 125 11.39 20.31 -6.75
N LEU A 126 10.88 19.10 -6.50
CA LEU A 126 11.30 18.30 -5.35
C LEU A 126 12.77 17.85 -5.51
N ASP A 127 13.44 17.70 -4.38
CA ASP A 127 14.81 17.20 -4.34
C ASP A 127 14.93 15.72 -4.77
N THR A 128 16.13 15.30 -5.10
CA THR A 128 16.41 13.93 -5.57
C THR A 128 15.96 12.87 -4.57
N LEU A 129 16.11 13.12 -3.27
CA LEU A 129 15.69 12.19 -2.23
C LEU A 129 14.18 11.98 -2.25
N ALA A 130 13.41 13.07 -2.38
CA ALA A 130 11.95 13.01 -2.49
C ALA A 130 11.51 12.27 -3.76
N LEU A 131 12.18 12.49 -4.90
CA LEU A 131 11.90 11.79 -6.15
C LEU A 131 12.17 10.29 -6.04
N VAL A 132 13.25 9.88 -5.38
CA VAL A 132 13.55 8.46 -5.09
C VAL A 132 12.47 7.84 -4.20
N VAL A 133 12.01 8.56 -3.18
CA VAL A 133 10.91 8.09 -2.32
C VAL A 133 9.61 7.95 -3.11
N LEU A 134 9.27 8.92 -3.95
CA LEU A 134 8.09 8.84 -4.83
C LEU A 134 8.19 7.68 -5.82
N ALA A 135 9.37 7.42 -6.38
CA ALA A 135 9.63 6.27 -7.23
C ALA A 135 9.39 4.94 -6.50
N ALA A 136 9.93 4.81 -5.29
CA ALA A 136 9.76 3.61 -4.47
C ALA A 136 8.29 3.37 -4.10
N VAL A 137 7.57 4.40 -3.64
CA VAL A 137 6.14 4.32 -3.29
C VAL A 137 5.29 4.04 -4.54
N GLY A 138 5.60 4.69 -5.65
CA GLY A 138 4.90 4.50 -6.92
C GLY A 138 5.02 3.09 -7.47
N ALA A 139 6.24 2.53 -7.44
CA ALA A 139 6.54 1.19 -7.94
C ALA A 139 6.16 0.06 -6.97
N ALA A 140 5.73 0.38 -5.75
CA ALA A 140 5.23 -0.63 -4.81
C ALA A 140 3.97 -1.32 -5.37
N PRO A 141 3.84 -2.65 -5.23
CA PRO A 141 2.65 -3.38 -5.70
C PRO A 141 1.40 -2.92 -4.95
N THR A 142 0.24 -3.25 -5.51
CA THR A 142 -1.05 -2.96 -4.86
C THR A 142 -1.14 -3.69 -3.52
N ALA A 143 -1.74 -3.05 -2.52
CA ALA A 143 -1.84 -3.60 -1.18
C ALA A 143 -2.78 -4.81 -1.10
N ASN A 144 -2.46 -5.79 -0.25
CA ASN A 144 -3.29 -6.98 -0.04
C ASN A 144 -4.70 -6.65 0.49
N SER A 145 -4.88 -5.51 1.15
CA SER A 145 -6.20 -5.00 1.57
C SER A 145 -7.18 -4.83 0.40
N THR A 146 -6.68 -4.60 -0.81
CA THR A 146 -7.51 -4.49 -2.02
C THR A 146 -8.19 -5.83 -2.37
N TYR A 147 -7.53 -6.97 -2.11
CA TYR A 147 -8.15 -8.28 -2.26
C TYR A 147 -9.31 -8.47 -1.29
N THR A 148 -9.10 -8.16 -0.01
CA THR A 148 -10.16 -8.24 1.01
C THR A 148 -11.34 -7.35 0.65
N LEU A 149 -11.06 -6.13 0.18
CA LEU A 149 -12.07 -5.19 -0.26
C LEU A 149 -12.85 -5.71 -1.48
N ALA A 150 -12.17 -6.34 -2.44
CA ALA A 150 -12.82 -6.96 -3.60
C ALA A 150 -13.79 -8.09 -3.19
N VAL A 151 -13.37 -8.93 -2.22
CA VAL A 151 -14.24 -9.98 -1.66
C VAL A 151 -15.46 -9.39 -0.96
N GLU A 152 -15.25 -8.40 -0.09
CA GLU A 152 -16.34 -7.79 0.71
C GLU A 152 -17.37 -7.03 -0.15
N LEU A 153 -16.93 -6.46 -1.25
CA LEU A 153 -17.78 -5.70 -2.17
C LEU A 153 -18.33 -6.52 -3.35
N GLY A 154 -18.10 -7.84 -3.36
CA GLY A 154 -18.60 -8.73 -4.42
C GLY A 154 -17.90 -8.55 -5.77
N GLY A 155 -16.66 -8.05 -5.78
CA GLY A 155 -15.82 -7.94 -6.96
C GLY A 155 -15.17 -9.26 -7.38
N ASP A 156 -14.40 -9.23 -8.47
CA ASP A 156 -13.67 -10.39 -8.99
C ASP A 156 -12.41 -10.66 -8.14
N ALA A 157 -12.57 -11.40 -7.05
CA ALA A 157 -11.49 -11.76 -6.15
C ALA A 157 -10.40 -12.64 -6.82
N PRO A 158 -10.72 -13.61 -7.68
CA PRO A 158 -9.73 -14.34 -8.47
C PRO A 158 -8.83 -13.43 -9.31
N LEU A 159 -9.41 -12.53 -10.10
CA LEU A 159 -8.67 -11.55 -10.90
C LEU A 159 -7.78 -10.68 -10.02
N MET A 160 -8.29 -10.24 -8.87
CA MET A 160 -7.53 -9.40 -7.93
C MET A 160 -6.33 -10.15 -7.36
N ALA A 161 -6.47 -11.44 -7.02
CA ALA A 161 -5.35 -12.27 -6.57
C ALA A 161 -4.27 -12.43 -7.66
N GLU A 162 -4.67 -12.58 -8.93
CA GLU A 162 -3.75 -12.65 -10.07
C GLU A 162 -2.98 -11.33 -10.26
N ILE A 163 -3.69 -10.18 -10.21
CA ILE A 163 -3.09 -8.85 -10.31
C ILE A 163 -2.05 -8.64 -9.22
N LEU A 164 -2.40 -8.93 -7.95
CA LEU A 164 -1.51 -8.78 -6.81
C LEU A 164 -0.26 -9.66 -6.93
N SER A 165 -0.44 -10.92 -7.31
CA SER A 165 0.66 -11.87 -7.48
C SER A 165 1.62 -11.41 -8.57
N LEU A 166 1.11 -11.03 -9.75
CA LEU A 166 1.91 -10.53 -10.86
C LEU A 166 2.67 -9.26 -10.48
N GLN A 167 1.99 -8.30 -9.91
CA GLN A 167 2.61 -7.03 -9.49
C GLN A 167 3.68 -7.25 -8.43
N THR A 168 3.47 -8.14 -7.47
CA THR A 168 4.44 -8.43 -6.40
C THR A 168 5.72 -9.04 -6.97
N VAL A 169 5.62 -10.00 -7.89
CA VAL A 169 6.79 -10.60 -8.55
C VAL A 169 7.51 -9.56 -9.39
N CYS A 170 6.78 -8.78 -10.18
CA CYS A 170 7.39 -7.78 -11.06
C CYS A 170 7.97 -6.58 -10.29
N ALA A 171 7.44 -6.27 -9.10
CA ALA A 171 7.95 -5.19 -8.25
C ALA A 171 9.41 -5.44 -7.81
N ALA A 172 9.82 -6.71 -7.69
CA ALA A 172 11.21 -7.06 -7.40
C ALA A 172 12.22 -6.49 -8.40
N VAL A 173 11.78 -6.29 -9.66
CA VAL A 173 12.60 -5.70 -10.72
C VAL A 173 12.24 -4.25 -10.96
N SER A 174 10.93 -3.93 -11.03
CA SER A 174 10.47 -2.58 -11.39
C SER A 174 10.81 -1.54 -10.32
N MET A 175 10.76 -1.90 -9.04
CA MET A 175 11.04 -0.97 -7.95
C MET A 175 12.52 -0.50 -7.93
N PRO A 176 13.53 -1.40 -7.95
CA PRO A 176 14.92 -0.98 -8.09
C PRO A 176 15.19 -0.17 -9.36
N LEU A 177 14.53 -0.52 -10.48
CA LEU A 177 14.66 0.20 -11.73
C LEU A 177 14.15 1.64 -11.63
N TRP A 178 12.98 1.87 -11.04
CA TRP A 178 12.42 3.20 -10.83
C TRP A 178 13.26 4.05 -9.86
N ILE A 179 13.76 3.44 -8.78
CA ILE A 179 14.65 4.08 -7.80
C ILE A 179 15.94 4.53 -8.49
N TRP A 180 16.55 3.65 -9.29
CA TRP A 180 17.76 3.96 -10.05
C TRP A 180 17.52 5.07 -11.08
N LEU A 181 16.39 5.00 -11.79
CA LEU A 181 16.02 6.00 -12.80
C LEU A 181 15.82 7.39 -12.15
N ALA A 182 15.09 7.45 -11.04
CA ALA A 182 14.87 8.69 -10.30
C ALA A 182 16.18 9.27 -9.75
N GLY A 183 17.08 8.45 -9.23
CA GLY A 183 18.36 8.88 -8.69
C GLY A 183 19.35 9.36 -9.76
N ARG A 184 19.38 8.71 -10.94
CA ARG A 184 20.35 9.03 -12.00
C ARG A 184 19.90 10.10 -12.98
N LEU A 185 18.63 10.08 -13.39
CA LEU A 185 18.16 11.01 -14.45
C LEU A 185 17.74 12.37 -13.89
N LEU A 186 17.36 12.41 -12.62
CA LEU A 186 16.78 13.61 -12.03
C LEU A 186 17.68 14.19 -10.91
N GLY A 187 18.75 13.50 -10.52
CA GLY A 187 19.68 13.88 -9.47
C GLY A 187 21.06 14.34 -9.97
N GLY A 188 21.20 14.65 -11.28
CA GLY A 188 22.42 15.17 -11.89
C GLY A 188 22.51 16.69 -11.86
#